data_965e103a0a63428405731ea7eb52958c
#
_entry.id   965e103a0a63428405731ea7eb52958c
#
_cell.length_a   1.000
_cell.length_b   1.000
_cell.length_c   1.000
_cell.angle_alpha   90.00
_cell.angle_beta   90.00
_cell.angle_gamma   90.00
#
_symmetry.space_group_name_H-M   'P 1'
#
loop_
_entity.id
_entity.type
_entity.pdbx_description
1 polymer ?
#
loop_
_entity_poly.entity_id
_entity_poly.type
_entity_poly.pdbx_seq_one_letter_code
_entity_poly.pdbx_strand_id
1 'polypeptide(L)'
;MKLSLATLLLLYGLPFALIAAWYVRSRAKRQAEHERQLVESLQAGLNEPASLHPVVDADRCLASGVCVRSCPEQALGVVKGKAVLVNAAACIGHGACASACPTDAIQLVFGTEKRGIDIPEVKPNFESNVPGIYIAGELGGMGLVRKAAEQGRQAIESIRGAGRRGADYDVVIVGAGP
;
A
#
# COMPACT_ATOMS: atom_id res chain seq x y z
N MET A 1 -49.17 19.54 25.73
CA MET A 1 -49.12 19.72 24.26
C MET A 1 -48.66 18.40 23.64
N LYS A 2 -49.58 17.61 23.06
CA LYS A 2 -49.19 16.38 22.35
C LYS A 2 -48.72 16.79 20.94
N LEU A 3 -47.41 16.71 20.66
CA LEU A 3 -46.93 16.90 19.31
C LEU A 3 -47.56 15.87 18.39
N SER A 4 -48.13 16.31 17.28
CA SER A 4 -48.69 15.41 16.26
C SER A 4 -47.57 14.53 15.67
N LEU A 5 -47.89 13.27 15.37
CA LEU A 5 -46.93 12.36 14.69
C LEU A 5 -46.36 12.98 13.43
N ALA A 6 -47.18 13.76 12.70
CA ALA A 6 -46.75 14.48 11.49
C ALA A 6 -45.70 15.55 11.77
N THR A 7 -45.81 16.28 12.90
CA THR A 7 -44.78 17.28 13.26
C THR A 7 -43.47 16.64 13.70
N LEU A 8 -43.52 15.48 14.36
CA LEU A 8 -42.32 14.68 14.71
C LEU A 8 -41.63 14.14 13.45
N LEU A 9 -42.39 13.60 12.51
CA LEU A 9 -41.86 13.11 11.23
C LEU A 9 -41.20 14.25 10.40
N LEU A 10 -41.80 15.43 10.37
CA LEU A 10 -41.24 16.58 9.71
C LEU A 10 -39.96 17.10 10.40
N LEU A 11 -40.00 17.16 11.75
CA LEU A 11 -38.89 17.73 12.52
C LEU A 11 -37.63 16.85 12.49
N TYR A 12 -37.79 15.53 12.52
CA TYR A 12 -36.68 14.57 12.57
C TYR A 12 -36.45 13.86 11.23
N GLY A 13 -37.50 13.54 10.48
CA GLY A 13 -37.40 12.82 9.22
C GLY A 13 -36.79 13.64 8.09
N LEU A 14 -37.18 14.93 7.99
CA LEU A 14 -36.66 15.81 6.93
C LEU A 14 -35.14 16.03 7.04
N PRO A 15 -34.56 16.47 8.19
CA PRO A 15 -33.10 16.62 8.31
C PRO A 15 -32.37 15.30 8.13
N PHE A 16 -32.91 14.20 8.63
CA PHE A 16 -32.31 12.88 8.41
C PHE A 16 -32.28 12.50 6.92
N ALA A 17 -33.38 12.72 6.20
CA ALA A 17 -33.47 12.46 4.76
C ALA A 17 -32.50 13.36 3.96
N LEU A 18 -32.36 14.63 4.33
CA LEU A 18 -31.40 15.56 3.71
C LEU A 18 -29.94 15.12 3.94
N ILE A 19 -29.60 14.74 5.17
CA ILE A 19 -28.26 14.24 5.52
C ILE A 19 -27.99 12.94 4.76
N ALA A 20 -28.93 12.01 4.72
CA ALA A 20 -28.80 10.74 4.00
C ALA A 20 -28.63 10.99 2.48
N ALA A 21 -29.44 11.87 1.90
CA ALA A 21 -29.34 12.24 0.48
C ALA A 21 -28.00 12.92 0.15
N TRP A 22 -27.54 13.82 1.02
CA TRP A 22 -26.22 14.45 0.87
C TRP A 22 -25.09 13.42 0.99
N TYR A 23 -25.17 12.52 1.96
CA TYR A 23 -24.19 11.45 2.14
C TYR A 23 -24.10 10.52 0.92
N VAL A 24 -25.26 10.05 0.42
CA VAL A 24 -25.32 9.19 -0.78
C VAL A 24 -24.74 9.90 -1.99
N ARG A 25 -25.16 11.19 -2.21
CA ARG A 25 -24.63 11.98 -3.32
C ARG A 25 -23.12 12.23 -3.22
N SER A 26 -22.63 12.56 -2.04
CA SER A 26 -21.19 12.80 -1.83
C SER A 26 -20.35 11.53 -2.01
N ARG A 27 -20.89 10.39 -1.61
CA ARG A 27 -20.26 9.08 -1.84
C ARG A 27 -20.24 8.71 -3.32
N ALA A 28 -21.36 8.93 -4.02
CA ALA A 28 -21.45 8.67 -5.46
C ALA A 28 -20.49 9.56 -6.27
N LYS A 29 -20.37 10.84 -5.93
CA LYS A 29 -19.40 11.75 -6.56
C LYS A 29 -17.96 11.29 -6.39
N ARG A 30 -17.56 10.89 -5.18
CA ARG A 30 -16.21 10.36 -4.92
C ARG A 30 -15.95 9.08 -5.68
N GLN A 31 -16.92 8.19 -5.77
CA GLN A 31 -16.77 6.95 -6.50
C GLN A 31 -16.63 7.20 -8.02
N ALA A 32 -17.41 8.13 -8.57
CA ALA A 32 -17.29 8.52 -9.98
C ALA A 32 -15.93 9.16 -10.29
N GLU A 33 -15.39 9.97 -9.36
CA GLU A 33 -14.05 10.54 -9.51
C GLU A 33 -12.96 9.46 -9.51
N HIS A 34 -13.01 8.50 -8.59
CA HIS A 34 -12.06 7.38 -8.58
C HIS A 34 -12.16 6.51 -9.85
N GLU A 35 -13.36 6.29 -10.36
CA GLU A 35 -13.56 5.54 -11.60
C GLU A 35 -12.98 6.30 -12.80
N ARG A 36 -13.15 7.61 -12.85
CA ARG A 36 -12.55 8.47 -13.87
C ARG A 36 -11.03 8.44 -13.82
N GLN A 37 -10.43 8.59 -12.63
CA GLN A 37 -8.98 8.50 -12.44
C GLN A 37 -8.43 7.14 -12.89
N LEU A 38 -9.13 6.05 -12.59
CA LEU A 38 -8.76 4.72 -13.06
C LEU A 38 -8.76 4.62 -14.59
N VAL A 39 -9.81 5.13 -15.24
CA VAL A 39 -9.92 5.12 -16.71
C VAL A 39 -8.81 5.97 -17.35
N GLU A 40 -8.55 7.16 -16.82
CA GLU A 40 -7.48 8.04 -17.30
C GLU A 40 -6.10 7.37 -17.13
N SER A 41 -5.83 6.73 -15.98
CA SER A 41 -4.60 5.98 -15.72
C SER A 41 -4.41 4.80 -16.69
N LEU A 42 -5.48 4.06 -16.97
CA LEU A 42 -5.48 2.95 -17.94
C LEU A 42 -5.21 3.44 -19.36
N GLN A 43 -5.84 4.54 -19.79
CA GLN A 43 -5.65 5.11 -21.12
C GLN A 43 -4.26 5.70 -21.32
N ALA A 44 -3.69 6.28 -20.27
CA ALA A 44 -2.33 6.81 -20.28
C ALA A 44 -1.24 5.71 -20.18
N GLY A 45 -1.60 4.44 -19.97
CA GLY A 45 -0.64 3.36 -19.74
C GLY A 45 0.10 3.45 -18.41
N LEU A 46 -0.40 4.25 -17.47
CA LEU A 46 0.20 4.49 -16.15
C LEU A 46 -0.38 3.59 -15.05
N ASN A 47 -1.02 2.51 -15.43
CA ASN A 47 -1.67 1.57 -14.50
C ASN A 47 -0.72 0.52 -13.93
N GLU A 48 0.55 0.53 -14.32
CA GLU A 48 1.56 -0.39 -13.82
C GLU A 48 2.45 0.32 -12.78
N PRO A 49 2.41 -0.12 -11.51
CA PRO A 49 3.25 0.45 -10.47
C PRO A 49 4.71 0.09 -10.71
N ALA A 50 5.61 1.02 -10.39
CA ALA A 50 7.05 0.87 -10.61
C ALA A 50 7.75 0.01 -9.56
N SER A 51 7.11 -0.19 -8.41
CA SER A 51 7.71 -0.82 -7.23
C SER A 51 6.71 -1.69 -6.46
N LEU A 52 6.94 -1.88 -5.18
CA LEU A 52 6.01 -2.52 -4.25
C LEU A 52 4.64 -1.84 -4.30
N HIS A 53 3.59 -2.61 -4.49
CA HIS A 53 2.23 -2.07 -4.62
C HIS A 53 1.18 -2.97 -3.99
N PRO A 54 0.00 -2.42 -3.63
CA PRO A 54 -1.08 -3.19 -3.04
C PRO A 54 -1.85 -3.99 -4.10
N VAL A 55 -2.03 -5.27 -3.84
CA VAL A 55 -3.05 -6.11 -4.48
C VAL A 55 -4.16 -6.33 -3.47
N VAL A 56 -5.40 -6.08 -3.90
CA VAL A 56 -6.58 -6.13 -3.04
C VAL A 56 -7.36 -7.40 -3.32
N ASP A 57 -7.52 -8.21 -2.29
CA ASP A 57 -8.45 -9.35 -2.32
C ASP A 57 -9.89 -8.83 -2.28
N ALA A 58 -10.61 -9.02 -3.39
CA ALA A 58 -11.97 -8.53 -3.54
C ALA A 58 -12.97 -9.21 -2.59
N ASP A 59 -12.74 -10.46 -2.22
CA ASP A 59 -13.65 -11.22 -1.37
C ASP A 59 -13.55 -10.76 0.09
N ARG A 60 -12.35 -10.40 0.53
CA ARG A 60 -12.10 -9.88 1.88
C ARG A 60 -12.34 -8.37 2.02
N CYS A 61 -12.40 -7.64 0.92
CA CYS A 61 -12.54 -6.18 0.93
C CYS A 61 -13.96 -5.74 1.26
N LEU A 62 -14.14 -5.01 2.37
CA LEU A 62 -15.41 -4.42 2.82
C LEU A 62 -15.66 -3.01 2.27
N ALA A 63 -14.82 -2.49 1.40
CA ALA A 63 -14.91 -1.12 0.87
C ALA A 63 -15.01 -0.02 1.95
N SER A 64 -14.37 -0.22 3.10
CA SER A 64 -14.38 0.73 4.23
C SER A 64 -13.71 2.08 3.88
N GLY A 65 -12.87 2.11 2.84
CA GLY A 65 -12.14 3.29 2.40
C GLY A 65 -11.03 3.73 3.36
N VAL A 66 -10.69 2.93 4.36
CA VAL A 66 -9.58 3.25 5.29
C VAL A 66 -8.26 3.30 4.54
N CYS A 67 -7.99 2.33 3.66
CA CYS A 67 -6.78 2.28 2.84
C CYS A 67 -6.63 3.52 1.93
N VAL A 68 -7.74 4.05 1.40
CA VAL A 68 -7.74 5.29 0.60
C VAL A 68 -7.33 6.49 1.44
N ARG A 69 -7.86 6.60 2.67
CA ARG A 69 -7.52 7.71 3.58
C ARG A 69 -6.11 7.61 4.16
N SER A 70 -5.60 6.39 4.29
CA SER A 70 -4.26 6.14 4.85
C SER A 70 -3.16 6.28 3.80
N CYS A 71 -3.50 6.41 2.51
CA CYS A 71 -2.52 6.59 1.45
C CYS A 71 -2.22 8.08 1.25
N PRO A 72 -1.02 8.57 1.61
CA PRO A 72 -0.65 9.98 1.42
C PRO A 72 -0.56 10.34 -0.07
N GLU A 73 -0.20 9.38 -0.92
CA GLU A 73 -0.05 9.56 -2.37
C GLU A 73 -1.38 9.46 -3.12
N GLN A 74 -2.50 9.22 -2.42
CA GLN A 74 -3.84 9.09 -3.02
C GLN A 74 -3.90 8.09 -4.20
N ALA A 75 -3.05 7.06 -4.15
CA ALA A 75 -2.95 6.05 -5.21
C ALA A 75 -4.15 5.09 -5.24
N LEU A 76 -4.88 4.96 -4.13
CA LEU A 76 -6.02 4.06 -3.98
C LEU A 76 -7.35 4.80 -4.06
N GLY A 77 -8.35 4.14 -4.63
CA GLY A 77 -9.74 4.60 -4.67
C GLY A 77 -10.72 3.47 -4.35
N VAL A 78 -11.99 3.81 -4.24
CA VAL A 78 -13.09 2.82 -4.16
C VAL A 78 -13.87 2.89 -5.45
N VAL A 79 -13.89 1.80 -6.21
CA VAL A 79 -14.59 1.64 -7.48
C VAL A 79 -15.48 0.41 -7.38
N LYS A 80 -16.74 0.53 -7.75
CA LYS A 80 -17.73 -0.56 -7.69
C LYS A 80 -17.76 -1.31 -6.34
N GLY A 81 -17.58 -0.57 -5.23
CA GLY A 81 -17.63 -1.12 -3.89
C GLY A 81 -16.39 -1.92 -3.46
N LYS A 82 -15.28 -1.80 -4.16
CA LYS A 82 -13.98 -2.42 -3.82
C LYS A 82 -12.86 -1.39 -3.87
N ALA A 83 -11.85 -1.58 -3.03
CA ALA A 83 -10.64 -0.76 -3.12
C ALA A 83 -9.84 -1.18 -4.36
N VAL A 84 -9.34 -0.19 -5.10
CA VAL A 84 -8.58 -0.39 -6.34
C VAL A 84 -7.43 0.61 -6.39
N LEU A 85 -6.33 0.24 -7.01
CA LEU A 85 -5.23 1.14 -7.33
C LEU A 85 -5.64 1.99 -8.53
N VAL A 86 -6.04 3.26 -8.28
CA VAL A 86 -6.55 4.17 -9.31
C VAL A 86 -5.45 5.01 -9.97
N ASN A 87 -4.36 5.22 -9.26
CA ASN A 87 -3.17 5.92 -9.75
C ASN A 87 -1.93 5.12 -9.37
N ALA A 88 -1.61 4.11 -10.19
CA ALA A 88 -0.51 3.20 -9.94
C ALA A 88 0.86 3.90 -9.99
N ALA A 89 1.01 4.91 -10.86
CA ALA A 89 2.26 5.67 -10.99
C ALA A 89 2.60 6.49 -9.73
N ALA A 90 1.61 6.88 -8.94
CA ALA A 90 1.84 7.58 -7.67
C ALA A 90 2.16 6.63 -6.50
N CYS A 91 1.98 5.32 -6.66
CA CYS A 91 2.23 4.36 -5.60
C CYS A 91 3.74 4.16 -5.37
N ILE A 92 4.23 4.52 -4.19
CA ILE A 92 5.63 4.34 -3.77
C ILE A 92 5.85 3.13 -2.84
N GLY A 93 4.81 2.34 -2.58
CA GLY A 93 4.93 1.07 -1.86
C GLY A 93 5.14 1.17 -0.35
N HIS A 94 4.81 2.28 0.31
CA HIS A 94 5.10 2.44 1.75
C HIS A 94 4.20 1.64 2.71
N GLY A 95 3.17 0.96 2.22
CA GLY A 95 2.45 -0.08 2.97
C GLY A 95 1.39 0.38 3.97
N ALA A 96 1.13 1.68 4.13
CA ALA A 96 0.13 2.20 5.06
C ALA A 96 -1.30 1.67 4.76
N CYS A 97 -1.61 1.41 3.50
CA CYS A 97 -2.89 0.82 3.08
C CYS A 97 -3.09 -0.60 3.62
N ALA A 98 -2.06 -1.43 3.60
CA ALA A 98 -2.11 -2.79 4.14
C ALA A 98 -2.23 -2.77 5.66
N SER A 99 -1.40 -1.98 6.35
CA SER A 99 -1.42 -1.86 7.82
C SER A 99 -2.74 -1.32 8.37
N ALA A 100 -3.46 -0.49 7.58
CA ALA A 100 -4.73 0.10 7.97
C ALA A 100 -5.95 -0.75 7.60
N CYS A 101 -5.78 -1.86 6.87
CA CYS A 101 -6.89 -2.68 6.41
C CYS A 101 -7.48 -3.51 7.56
N PRO A 102 -8.77 -3.33 7.93
CA PRO A 102 -9.36 -4.04 9.07
C PRO A 102 -9.63 -5.53 8.80
N THR A 103 -9.54 -5.96 7.54
CA THR A 103 -9.81 -7.34 7.11
C THR A 103 -8.60 -8.02 6.49
N ASP A 104 -7.41 -7.38 6.56
CA ASP A 104 -6.18 -7.87 5.93
C ASP A 104 -6.39 -8.27 4.45
N ALA A 105 -7.23 -7.49 3.75
CA ALA A 105 -7.55 -7.72 2.34
C ALA A 105 -6.48 -7.20 1.38
N ILE A 106 -5.38 -6.64 1.88
CA ILE A 106 -4.35 -6.00 1.06
C ILE A 106 -3.02 -6.70 1.29
N GLN A 107 -2.46 -7.23 0.21
CA GLN A 107 -1.09 -7.74 0.16
C GLN A 107 -0.22 -6.78 -0.64
N LEU A 108 1.03 -6.63 -0.21
CA LEU A 108 2.03 -5.87 -0.95
C LEU A 108 2.84 -6.83 -1.81
N VAL A 109 2.90 -6.57 -3.12
CA VAL A 109 3.59 -7.41 -4.08
C VAL A 109 4.55 -6.57 -4.93
N PHE A 110 5.60 -7.22 -5.44
CA PHE A 110 6.51 -6.64 -6.43
C PHE A 110 6.18 -7.13 -7.83
N GLY A 111 6.36 -6.23 -8.80
CA GLY A 111 6.13 -6.56 -10.20
C GLY A 111 4.65 -6.72 -10.53
N THR A 112 4.37 -6.84 -11.81
CA THR A 112 3.06 -7.13 -12.37
C THR A 112 3.17 -8.32 -13.31
N GLU A 113 2.05 -8.89 -13.76
CA GLU A 113 2.07 -9.98 -14.76
C GLU A 113 2.81 -9.60 -16.05
N LYS A 114 2.84 -8.30 -16.38
CA LYS A 114 3.51 -7.77 -17.57
C LYS A 114 4.94 -7.29 -17.30
N ARG A 115 5.24 -6.91 -16.07
CA ARG A 115 6.51 -6.35 -15.65
C ARG A 115 7.07 -7.15 -14.50
N GLY A 116 7.79 -8.22 -14.83
CA GLY A 116 8.60 -8.95 -13.86
C GLY A 116 9.75 -8.07 -13.36
N ILE A 117 10.05 -8.18 -12.08
CA ILE A 117 11.25 -7.60 -11.47
C ILE A 117 12.04 -8.76 -10.90
N ASP A 118 13.28 -8.91 -11.35
CA ASP A 118 14.19 -9.87 -10.75
C ASP A 118 14.60 -9.35 -9.36
N ILE A 119 14.11 -10.01 -8.32
CA ILE A 119 14.46 -9.69 -6.93
C ILE A 119 15.38 -10.80 -6.44
N PRO A 120 16.52 -10.47 -5.83
CA PRO A 120 17.38 -11.46 -5.25
C PRO A 120 16.66 -12.19 -4.11
N GLU A 121 16.87 -13.51 -4.02
CA GLU A 121 16.40 -14.30 -2.89
C GLU A 121 17.16 -13.89 -1.64
N VAL A 122 16.45 -13.41 -0.62
CA VAL A 122 17.03 -12.95 0.64
C VAL A 122 16.42 -13.73 1.79
N LYS A 123 17.27 -14.37 2.56
CA LYS A 123 16.88 -15.10 3.78
C LYS A 123 16.47 -14.13 4.91
N PRO A 124 15.81 -14.61 5.97
CA PRO A 124 15.47 -13.77 7.13
C PRO A 124 16.65 -13.10 7.83
N ASN A 125 17.88 -13.64 7.67
CA ASN A 125 19.12 -13.07 8.18
C ASN A 125 19.80 -12.10 7.18
N PHE A 126 19.11 -11.71 6.12
CA PHE A 126 19.57 -10.86 5.02
C PHE A 126 20.65 -11.48 4.11
N GLU A 127 21.01 -12.73 4.31
CA GLU A 127 21.93 -13.45 3.43
C GLU A 127 21.19 -13.87 2.15
N SER A 128 21.84 -13.72 1.00
CA SER A 128 21.33 -14.20 -0.28
C SER A 128 21.46 -15.73 -0.42
N ASN A 129 21.08 -16.26 -1.57
CA ASN A 129 21.36 -17.67 -1.93
C ASN A 129 22.87 -17.95 -2.07
N VAL A 130 23.71 -16.92 -2.17
CA VAL A 130 25.18 -17.02 -2.19
C VAL A 130 25.72 -16.79 -0.78
N PRO A 131 26.37 -17.77 -0.14
CA PRO A 131 26.90 -17.61 1.21
C PRO A 131 27.90 -16.46 1.33
N GLY A 132 27.72 -15.62 2.34
CA GLY A 132 28.54 -14.46 2.61
C GLY A 132 28.18 -13.20 1.83
N ILE A 133 27.15 -13.23 0.98
CA ILE A 133 26.58 -12.06 0.32
C ILE A 133 25.29 -11.68 1.01
N TYR A 134 25.24 -10.50 1.58
CA TYR A 134 24.09 -9.94 2.29
C TYR A 134 23.49 -8.79 1.51
N ILE A 135 22.16 -8.66 1.54
CA ILE A 135 21.41 -7.66 0.79
C ILE A 135 20.52 -6.91 1.77
N ALA A 136 20.65 -5.59 1.81
CA ALA A 136 19.80 -4.72 2.61
C ALA A 136 19.38 -3.50 1.80
N GLY A 137 18.20 -2.98 2.10
CA GLY A 137 17.64 -1.82 1.43
C GLY A 137 16.83 -2.16 0.18
N GLU A 138 16.81 -1.25 -0.77
CA GLU A 138 15.92 -1.29 -1.93
C GLU A 138 16.08 -2.54 -2.80
N LEU A 139 17.30 -3.02 -2.98
CA LEU A 139 17.58 -4.24 -3.73
C LEU A 139 16.94 -5.49 -3.09
N GLY A 140 16.76 -5.50 -1.78
CA GLY A 140 16.03 -6.54 -1.04
C GLY A 140 14.51 -6.34 -1.00
N GLY A 141 13.99 -5.40 -1.78
CA GLY A 141 12.56 -5.18 -1.94
C GLY A 141 11.92 -4.12 -1.01
N MET A 142 12.72 -3.29 -0.31
CA MET A 142 12.21 -2.31 0.64
C MET A 142 12.77 -0.91 0.39
N GLY A 143 12.05 -0.12 -0.42
CA GLY A 143 12.45 1.22 -0.86
C GLY A 143 12.32 2.37 0.17
N LEU A 144 12.13 2.09 1.46
CA LEU A 144 12.02 3.14 2.48
C LEU A 144 13.34 3.31 3.22
N VAL A 145 13.91 4.51 3.18
CA VAL A 145 15.20 4.88 3.81
C VAL A 145 15.29 4.38 5.27
N ARG A 146 14.27 4.62 6.07
CA ARG A 146 14.23 4.18 7.47
C ARG A 146 14.29 2.65 7.63
N LYS A 147 13.60 1.92 6.76
CA LYS A 147 13.61 0.46 6.77
C LYS A 147 14.92 -0.09 6.21
N ALA A 148 15.48 0.54 5.18
CA ALA A 148 16.79 0.17 4.62
C ALA A 148 17.89 0.30 5.67
N ALA A 149 17.91 1.38 6.45
CA ALA A 149 18.86 1.57 7.55
C ALA A 149 18.71 0.49 8.63
N GLU A 150 17.49 0.13 9.01
CA GLU A 150 17.23 -0.94 10.00
C GLU A 150 17.65 -2.31 9.46
N GLN A 151 17.36 -2.62 8.19
CA GLN A 151 17.83 -3.85 7.54
C GLN A 151 19.36 -3.92 7.49
N GLY A 152 20.04 -2.81 7.17
CA GLY A 152 21.50 -2.74 7.20
C GLY A 152 22.07 -3.05 8.58
N ARG A 153 21.47 -2.49 9.64
CA ARG A 153 21.84 -2.80 11.03
C ARG A 153 21.68 -4.29 11.35
N GLN A 154 20.54 -4.88 10.99
CA GLN A 154 20.27 -6.31 11.25
C GLN A 154 21.17 -7.23 10.43
N ALA A 155 21.48 -6.86 9.17
CA ALA A 155 22.43 -7.60 8.33
C ALA A 155 23.82 -7.64 8.97
N ILE A 156 24.32 -6.51 9.48
CA ILE A 156 25.61 -6.45 10.18
C ILE A 156 25.60 -7.30 11.46
N GLU A 157 24.51 -7.32 12.22
CA GLU A 157 24.38 -8.19 13.38
C GLU A 157 24.46 -9.69 12.99
N SER A 158 23.83 -10.06 11.86
CA SER A 158 23.91 -11.41 11.31
C SER A 158 25.31 -11.79 10.87
N ILE A 159 26.04 -10.87 10.23
CA ILE A 159 27.46 -11.05 9.81
C ILE A 159 28.37 -11.28 11.02
N ARG A 160 28.18 -10.53 12.10
CA ARG A 160 28.97 -10.69 13.35
C ARG A 160 28.91 -12.08 13.92
N GLY A 161 27.77 -12.79 13.77
CA GLY A 161 27.59 -14.18 14.20
C GLY A 161 28.25 -15.20 13.27
N ALA A 162 28.55 -14.85 12.01
CA ALA A 162 29.00 -15.77 10.98
C ALA A 162 30.52 -15.94 10.87
N GLY A 163 31.29 -15.12 11.54
CA GLY A 163 32.77 -15.06 11.65
C GLY A 163 33.59 -15.83 10.61
N ARG A 164 34.02 -15.18 9.53
CA ARG A 164 35.05 -15.73 8.62
C ARG A 164 36.42 -15.13 8.99
N ARG A 165 37.40 -15.99 9.21
CA ARG A 165 38.79 -15.60 9.44
C ARG A 165 39.59 -15.79 8.15
N GLY A 166 40.48 -14.83 7.82
CA GLY A 166 41.47 -14.99 6.76
C GLY A 166 41.23 -14.19 5.47
N ALA A 167 40.39 -13.14 5.53
CA ALA A 167 40.23 -12.17 4.46
C ALA A 167 40.91 -10.84 4.83
N ASP A 168 41.30 -10.03 3.84
CA ASP A 168 41.89 -8.70 4.04
C ASP A 168 40.93 -7.70 4.69
N TYR A 169 39.61 -7.94 4.54
CA TYR A 169 38.54 -7.11 5.09
C TYR A 169 37.47 -7.98 5.77
N ASP A 170 36.97 -7.53 6.90
CA ASP A 170 35.87 -8.19 7.61
C ASP A 170 34.53 -8.06 6.85
N VAL A 171 34.29 -6.90 6.26
CA VAL A 171 33.09 -6.57 5.49
C VAL A 171 33.44 -5.61 4.37
N VAL A 172 32.88 -5.87 3.19
CA VAL A 172 32.90 -4.92 2.05
C VAL A 172 31.50 -4.49 1.76
N ILE A 173 31.24 -3.17 1.73
CA ILE A 173 29.94 -2.59 1.43
C ILE A 173 29.97 -2.03 0.00
N VAL A 174 29.02 -2.49 -0.83
CA VAL A 174 28.83 -2.02 -2.20
C VAL A 174 27.57 -1.17 -2.25
N GLY A 175 27.74 0.13 -2.53
CA GLY A 175 26.67 1.11 -2.49
C GLY A 175 26.40 1.60 -1.06
N ALA A 176 25.85 2.79 -0.94
CA ALA A 176 25.53 3.39 0.35
C ALA A 176 24.10 3.91 0.42
N GLY A 177 23.39 3.95 -0.70
CA GLY A 177 22.05 4.53 -0.81
C GLY A 177 22.01 6.03 -0.48
N PRO A 178 20.80 6.66 -0.55
CA PRO A 178 20.61 8.02 -0.07
C PRO A 178 20.48 8.07 1.44
#